data_1bbf98998f6f5dd5dcfe392d2e49dd4b
#
_entry.id   1bbf98998f6f5dd5dcfe392d2e49dd4b
#
_cell.length_a   1.000
_cell.length_b   1.000
_cell.length_c   1.000
_cell.angle_alpha   90.00
_cell.angle_beta   90.00
_cell.angle_gamma   90.00
#
_symmetry.space_group_name_H-M   'P 1'
#
loop_
_entity.id
_entity.type
_entity.pdbx_description
1 polymer ?
#
loop_
_entity_poly.entity_id
_entity_poly.type
_entity_poly.pdbx_seq_one_letter_code
_entity_poly.pdbx_strand_id
1 'polypeptide(L)'
;VPAVSTSIGAIAGKYNKGPVGEVTAISSEQELVKVFGTPDSDNFETWFTGASFLQYGNALRVVRAEMAGMKNAAAIPGAAELIKNETDYEDNVLNHGTSVDQDYSGKAALGEFVARAPGTEGNSIGVSICATADAFEKTYSSGAGVVDGAHTAGDTTINVSASGGSVGDGGAKYNDGDIVHFGEADGTEYEIVSRSGDTLTIRQLDNPNGGGLKSDIADATAVRRRWKFYDQVDAAPGTSTWADSKNITADEIHVVVFDTSGEISGSKYGTAGGRVGSVLEVFAFVSQAFDAKTPQGGTNYYVNVMNNGSGYVFWTKHHTDLTEAGDTSTQRAADDSTFTVTGADNLGVKQITLGGGSGGTADAPTVGELDTAYQFFADSATVDINLVMAGSSPASTGGATHATNVIDLVEARKDCIAF
;
A
#
# COMPACT_ATOMS: atom_id res chain seq x y z
N VAL A 1 1.16 -47.51 -17.44
CA VAL A 1 1.94 -46.28 -17.40
C VAL A 1 2.10 -45.93 -15.95
N PRO A 2 3.34 -45.89 -15.40
CA PRO A 2 3.52 -45.43 -14.03
C PRO A 2 2.94 -44.02 -13.94
N ALA A 3 2.12 -43.78 -12.93
CA ALA A 3 1.75 -42.41 -12.57
C ALA A 3 3.05 -41.66 -12.27
N VAL A 4 3.39 -40.67 -13.08
CA VAL A 4 4.52 -39.77 -12.79
C VAL A 4 4.11 -39.03 -11.53
N SER A 5 4.68 -39.40 -10.40
CA SER A 5 4.48 -38.65 -9.18
C SER A 5 5.07 -37.25 -9.42
N THR A 6 4.25 -36.24 -9.36
CA THR A 6 4.69 -34.86 -9.49
C THR A 6 5.64 -34.58 -8.32
N SER A 7 6.90 -34.28 -8.62
CA SER A 7 7.84 -33.92 -7.56
C SER A 7 7.45 -32.59 -6.95
N ILE A 8 7.23 -32.58 -5.65
CA ILE A 8 6.91 -31.37 -4.88
C ILE A 8 8.16 -30.98 -4.10
N GLY A 9 8.73 -29.84 -4.46
CA GLY A 9 9.92 -29.30 -3.79
C GLY A 9 9.53 -28.44 -2.59
N ALA A 10 10.41 -28.39 -1.60
CA ALA A 10 10.30 -27.50 -0.45
C ALA A 10 11.61 -26.74 -0.22
N ILE A 11 11.53 -25.47 0.06
CA ILE A 11 12.66 -24.60 0.39
C ILE A 11 12.24 -23.54 1.38
N ALA A 12 13.10 -23.24 2.36
CA ALA A 12 12.91 -22.11 3.25
C ALA A 12 14.15 -21.21 3.26
N GLY A 13 13.96 -19.91 3.54
CA GLY A 13 15.07 -18.98 3.64
C GLY A 13 14.66 -17.51 3.60
N LYS A 14 15.65 -16.65 3.35
CA LYS A 14 15.44 -15.19 3.21
C LYS A 14 14.84 -14.88 1.86
N TYR A 15 13.80 -14.04 1.88
CA TYR A 15 13.19 -13.42 0.70
C TYR A 15 12.88 -11.95 1.00
N ASN A 16 12.78 -11.11 -0.03
CA ASN A 16 12.64 -9.67 0.15
C ASN A 16 11.24 -9.24 0.54
N LYS A 17 10.23 -9.99 0.12
CA LYS A 17 8.82 -9.76 0.45
C LYS A 17 8.05 -11.07 0.61
N GLY A 18 6.75 -10.99 0.75
CA GLY A 18 5.87 -12.14 0.92
C GLY A 18 5.62 -12.52 2.38
N PRO A 19 4.70 -13.45 2.61
CA PRO A 19 4.32 -13.90 3.94
C PRO A 19 5.50 -14.58 4.65
N VAL A 20 5.54 -14.43 5.97
CA VAL A 20 6.55 -15.00 6.85
C VAL A 20 5.93 -16.14 7.65
N GLY A 21 6.67 -17.26 7.82
CA GLY A 21 6.22 -18.34 8.67
C GLY A 21 4.94 -19.03 8.19
N GLU A 22 4.77 -19.13 6.87
CA GLU A 22 3.69 -19.92 6.28
C GLU A 22 4.17 -20.66 5.02
N VAL A 23 3.55 -21.81 4.73
CA VAL A 23 3.87 -22.60 3.55
C VAL A 23 3.12 -22.07 2.35
N THR A 24 3.83 -21.39 1.46
CA THR A 24 3.26 -20.81 0.24
C THR A 24 3.53 -21.73 -0.97
N ALA A 25 2.48 -22.05 -1.73
CA ALA A 25 2.60 -22.83 -2.96
C ALA A 25 3.00 -21.92 -4.13
N ILE A 26 4.02 -22.30 -4.87
CA ILE A 26 4.55 -21.59 -6.03
C ILE A 26 4.63 -22.55 -7.22
N SER A 27 4.08 -22.13 -8.37
CA SER A 27 3.98 -22.95 -9.58
C SER A 27 4.92 -22.53 -10.71
N SER A 28 5.49 -21.33 -10.63
CA SER A 28 6.36 -20.77 -11.65
C SER A 28 7.36 -19.76 -11.08
N GLU A 29 8.43 -19.49 -11.82
CA GLU A 29 9.39 -18.43 -11.49
C GLU A 29 8.73 -17.05 -11.44
N GLN A 30 7.78 -16.77 -12.35
CA GLN A 30 7.03 -15.51 -12.34
C GLN A 30 6.21 -15.33 -11.07
N GLU A 31 5.61 -16.40 -10.58
CA GLU A 31 4.89 -16.39 -9.29
C GLU A 31 5.85 -16.23 -8.12
N LEU A 32 7.04 -16.86 -8.16
CA LEU A 32 8.09 -16.67 -7.17
C LEU A 32 8.51 -15.20 -7.07
N VAL A 33 8.74 -14.53 -8.22
CA VAL A 33 9.01 -13.08 -8.28
C VAL A 33 7.85 -12.27 -7.72
N LYS A 34 6.62 -12.59 -8.12
CA LYS A 34 5.43 -11.85 -7.70
C LYS A 34 5.25 -11.90 -6.18
N VAL A 35 5.41 -13.08 -5.57
CA VAL A 35 5.15 -13.30 -4.14
C VAL A 35 6.35 -12.93 -3.27
N PHE A 36 7.55 -13.36 -3.65
CA PHE A 36 8.74 -13.27 -2.82
C PHE A 36 9.79 -12.25 -3.29
N GLY A 37 9.53 -11.57 -4.41
CA GLY A 37 10.41 -10.56 -4.97
C GLY A 37 11.53 -11.13 -5.84
N THR A 38 12.38 -10.24 -6.35
CA THR A 38 13.55 -10.57 -7.14
C THR A 38 14.73 -10.96 -6.26
N PRO A 39 15.69 -11.76 -6.77
CA PRO A 39 16.91 -12.06 -6.03
C PRO A 39 17.81 -10.82 -5.86
N ASP A 40 18.54 -10.79 -4.76
CA ASP A 40 19.59 -9.82 -4.47
C ASP A 40 20.86 -10.52 -3.95
N SER A 41 21.84 -9.73 -3.47
CA SER A 41 23.10 -10.26 -2.93
C SER A 41 22.94 -11.18 -1.73
N ASP A 42 21.84 -11.06 -1.00
CA ASP A 42 21.66 -11.69 0.31
C ASP A 42 20.79 -12.97 0.24
N ASN A 43 20.04 -13.15 -0.85
CA ASN A 43 19.09 -14.25 -0.97
C ASN A 43 19.25 -15.08 -2.26
N PHE A 44 20.18 -14.71 -3.16
CA PHE A 44 20.28 -15.28 -4.50
C PHE A 44 20.45 -16.79 -4.53
N GLU A 45 21.19 -17.37 -3.58
CA GLU A 45 21.41 -18.82 -3.51
C GLU A 45 20.10 -19.58 -3.27
N THR A 46 19.35 -19.18 -2.26
CA THR A 46 18.03 -19.75 -1.96
C THR A 46 17.04 -19.48 -3.11
N TRP A 47 17.02 -18.25 -3.60
CA TRP A 47 16.11 -17.86 -4.66
C TRP A 47 16.33 -18.64 -5.96
N PHE A 48 17.58 -18.70 -6.45
CA PHE A 48 17.90 -19.47 -7.67
C PHE A 48 17.78 -20.97 -7.49
N THR A 49 17.95 -21.51 -6.28
CA THR A 49 17.66 -22.91 -6.00
C THR A 49 16.18 -23.21 -6.24
N GLY A 50 15.28 -22.39 -5.71
CA GLY A 50 13.84 -22.49 -5.97
C GLY A 50 13.48 -22.28 -7.45
N ALA A 51 14.03 -21.26 -8.09
CA ALA A 51 13.81 -20.97 -9.52
C ALA A 51 14.31 -22.11 -10.42
N SER A 52 15.47 -22.71 -10.12
CA SER A 52 16.00 -23.86 -10.87
C SER A 52 15.10 -25.09 -10.74
N PHE A 53 14.51 -25.33 -9.57
CA PHE A 53 13.51 -26.37 -9.42
C PHE A 53 12.28 -26.11 -10.30
N LEU A 54 11.80 -24.86 -10.34
CA LEU A 54 10.62 -24.47 -11.13
C LEU A 54 10.82 -24.56 -12.66
N GLN A 55 12.07 -24.69 -13.14
CA GLN A 55 12.34 -24.98 -14.56
C GLN A 55 11.96 -26.41 -14.96
N TYR A 56 11.93 -27.33 -14.01
CA TYR A 56 11.66 -28.75 -14.23
C TYR A 56 10.39 -29.25 -13.53
N GLY A 57 9.88 -28.47 -12.55
CA GLY A 57 8.69 -28.76 -11.76
C GLY A 57 7.76 -27.57 -11.69
N ASN A 58 6.54 -27.79 -11.24
CA ASN A 58 5.51 -26.76 -11.09
C ASN A 58 4.86 -26.77 -9.70
N ALA A 59 5.49 -27.42 -8.74
CA ALA A 59 4.97 -27.53 -7.38
C ALA A 59 6.11 -27.32 -6.37
N LEU A 60 6.32 -26.06 -5.99
CA LEU A 60 7.29 -25.67 -4.97
C LEU A 60 6.55 -25.15 -3.74
N ARG A 61 6.97 -25.58 -2.56
CA ARG A 61 6.55 -25.05 -1.26
C ARG A 61 7.66 -24.16 -0.74
N VAL A 62 7.34 -22.89 -0.50
CA VAL A 62 8.30 -21.89 -0.04
C VAL A 62 7.86 -21.40 1.33
N VAL A 63 8.82 -21.29 2.25
CA VAL A 63 8.64 -20.62 3.55
C VAL A 63 9.66 -19.48 3.66
N ARG A 64 9.17 -18.27 3.86
CA ARG A 64 10.02 -17.14 4.21
C ARG A 64 10.38 -17.23 5.70
N ALA A 65 11.66 -17.27 5.99
CA ALA A 65 12.16 -17.30 7.36
C ALA A 65 11.84 -15.98 8.08
N GLU A 66 11.35 -16.06 9.30
CA GLU A 66 11.26 -14.91 10.20
C GLU A 66 12.65 -14.56 10.71
N MET A 67 13.05 -13.33 10.50
CA MET A 67 14.34 -12.81 10.94
C MET A 67 14.15 -11.71 11.98
N ALA A 68 15.07 -11.64 12.94
CA ALA A 68 15.05 -10.60 13.96
C ALA A 68 15.01 -9.19 13.33
N GLY A 69 14.11 -8.34 13.85
CA GLY A 69 13.95 -6.97 13.37
C GLY A 69 13.15 -6.79 12.09
N MET A 70 12.51 -7.84 11.57
CA MET A 70 11.53 -7.69 10.50
C MET A 70 10.34 -6.84 10.94
N LYS A 71 9.87 -5.96 10.05
CA LYS A 71 8.72 -5.08 10.29
C LYS A 71 8.00 -4.78 8.99
N ASN A 72 6.68 -4.67 9.07
CA ASN A 72 5.86 -4.13 7.99
C ASN A 72 5.87 -2.60 8.08
N ALA A 73 6.02 -1.91 6.96
CA ALA A 73 5.90 -0.45 6.94
C ALA A 73 4.49 -0.02 7.33
N ALA A 74 4.37 1.02 8.14
CA ALA A 74 3.11 1.50 8.68
C ALA A 74 2.90 2.99 8.37
N ALA A 75 1.66 3.45 8.40
CA ALA A 75 1.32 4.87 8.26
C ALA A 75 1.94 5.73 9.37
N ILE A 76 2.17 5.14 10.55
CA ILE A 76 2.99 5.72 11.61
C ILE A 76 4.31 4.93 11.69
N PRO A 77 5.40 5.39 11.02
CA PRO A 77 6.63 4.61 10.87
C PRO A 77 7.29 4.17 12.19
N GLY A 78 7.16 4.99 13.24
CA GLY A 78 7.70 4.68 14.56
C GLY A 78 6.99 3.52 15.28
N ALA A 79 5.79 3.17 14.85
CA ALA A 79 5.01 2.07 15.37
C ALA A 79 5.06 0.80 14.49
N ALA A 80 5.85 0.81 13.42
CA ALA A 80 6.03 -0.33 12.53
C ALA A 80 6.43 -1.59 13.31
N GLU A 81 5.73 -2.69 13.07
CA GLU A 81 5.92 -3.98 13.73
C GLU A 81 5.85 -5.14 12.73
N LEU A 82 6.13 -6.35 13.16
CA LEU A 82 6.02 -7.54 12.31
C LEU A 82 4.56 -8.03 12.29
N ILE A 83 4.01 -8.11 11.09
CA ILE A 83 2.77 -8.82 10.75
C ILE A 83 3.18 -9.89 9.74
N LYS A 84 3.16 -11.15 10.16
CA LYS A 84 3.79 -12.24 9.42
C LYS A 84 3.04 -12.59 8.14
N ASN A 85 1.71 -12.69 8.24
CA ASN A 85 0.82 -13.14 7.17
C ASN A 85 -0.62 -12.68 7.44
N GLU A 86 -1.56 -13.12 6.60
CA GLU A 86 -2.97 -12.72 6.72
C GLU A 86 -3.61 -13.19 8.02
N THR A 87 -3.32 -14.41 8.48
CA THR A 87 -3.83 -14.91 9.76
C THR A 87 -3.36 -14.08 10.94
N ASP A 88 -2.07 -13.72 10.96
CA ASP A 88 -1.51 -12.86 12.01
C ASP A 88 -2.14 -11.44 11.97
N TYR A 89 -2.41 -10.92 10.75
CA TYR A 89 -3.15 -9.67 10.60
C TYR A 89 -4.57 -9.77 11.14
N GLU A 90 -5.33 -10.82 10.79
CA GLU A 90 -6.70 -11.01 11.25
C GLU A 90 -6.78 -11.16 12.78
N ASP A 91 -5.90 -11.95 13.37
CA ASP A 91 -5.91 -12.26 14.81
C ASP A 91 -5.41 -11.09 15.67
N ASN A 92 -4.36 -10.40 15.23
CA ASN A 92 -3.60 -9.48 16.08
C ASN A 92 -3.73 -7.99 15.69
N VAL A 93 -4.22 -7.69 14.49
CA VAL A 93 -4.35 -6.32 14.00
C VAL A 93 -5.80 -5.96 13.73
N LEU A 94 -6.49 -6.71 12.87
CA LEU A 94 -7.87 -6.44 12.49
C LEU A 94 -8.84 -6.56 13.67
N ASN A 95 -8.69 -7.63 14.47
CA ASN A 95 -9.55 -7.96 15.59
C ASN A 95 -8.87 -7.68 16.93
N HIS A 96 -8.05 -6.66 17.03
CA HIS A 96 -7.28 -6.32 18.23
C HIS A 96 -8.14 -5.90 19.43
N GLY A 97 -9.44 -5.73 19.29
CA GLY A 97 -10.38 -5.45 20.36
C GLY A 97 -10.97 -6.71 21.00
N THR A 98 -11.41 -6.59 22.25
CA THR A 98 -11.93 -7.70 23.06
C THR A 98 -13.37 -8.08 22.74
N SER A 99 -13.97 -7.61 21.65
CA SER A 99 -15.37 -7.87 21.33
C SER A 99 -15.49 -9.01 20.32
N VAL A 100 -16.32 -10.00 20.69
CA VAL A 100 -16.62 -11.22 19.91
C VAL A 100 -17.50 -10.92 18.68
N ASP A 101 -17.98 -9.70 18.56
CA ASP A 101 -18.84 -9.23 17.48
C ASP A 101 -18.00 -8.30 16.58
N GLN A 102 -17.36 -8.84 15.56
CA GLN A 102 -16.81 -8.18 14.36
C GLN A 102 -16.57 -6.65 14.44
N ASP A 103 -16.20 -6.15 15.61
CA ASP A 103 -15.73 -4.80 15.78
C ASP A 103 -14.32 -4.77 15.21
N TYR A 104 -14.21 -4.31 13.96
CA TYR A 104 -12.92 -4.02 13.37
C TYR A 104 -12.27 -2.87 14.15
N SER A 105 -11.81 -3.16 15.36
CA SER A 105 -11.23 -2.15 16.24
C SER A 105 -9.87 -1.70 15.73
N GLY A 106 -9.26 -2.49 14.85
CA GLY A 106 -7.96 -2.21 14.26
C GLY A 106 -6.87 -1.90 15.28
N LYS A 107 -5.65 -1.75 14.82
CA LYS A 107 -4.52 -1.37 15.67
C LYS A 107 -4.12 0.08 15.43
N ALA A 108 -4.82 1.00 16.06
CA ALA A 108 -4.70 2.44 15.84
C ALA A 108 -3.25 2.99 15.94
N ALA A 109 -2.37 2.31 16.67
CA ALA A 109 -0.97 2.68 16.78
C ALA A 109 -0.21 2.63 15.45
N LEU A 110 -0.64 1.77 14.50
CA LEU A 110 -0.01 1.62 13.18
C LEU A 110 -0.39 2.74 12.20
N GLY A 111 -1.42 3.52 12.50
CA GLY A 111 -2.04 4.46 11.58
C GLY A 111 -3.12 3.80 10.74
N GLU A 112 -3.44 4.35 9.58
CA GLU A 112 -4.58 3.94 8.76
C GLU A 112 -4.34 2.64 7.97
N PHE A 113 -3.10 2.45 7.54
CA PHE A 113 -2.68 1.32 6.71
C PHE A 113 -1.32 0.79 7.13
N VAL A 114 -1.09 -0.48 6.86
CA VAL A 114 0.19 -1.15 7.02
C VAL A 114 0.51 -1.96 5.76
N ALA A 115 1.77 -2.07 5.39
CA ALA A 115 2.18 -2.90 4.26
C ALA A 115 1.85 -4.38 4.52
N ARG A 116 1.37 -5.09 3.49
CA ARG A 116 0.95 -6.49 3.61
C ARG A 116 2.10 -7.45 3.92
N ALA A 117 3.31 -7.11 3.51
CA ALA A 117 4.50 -7.91 3.75
C ALA A 117 5.57 -7.13 4.52
N PRO A 118 6.30 -7.77 5.44
CA PRO A 118 7.46 -7.13 6.06
C PRO A 118 8.59 -6.97 5.06
N GLY A 119 9.29 -5.84 5.14
CA GLY A 119 10.39 -5.51 4.24
C GLY A 119 10.50 -4.03 3.94
N THR A 120 11.59 -3.64 3.28
CA THR A 120 11.84 -2.25 2.89
C THR A 120 10.97 -1.78 1.74
N GLU A 121 10.47 -2.69 0.89
CA GLU A 121 9.57 -2.37 -0.23
C GLU A 121 8.31 -1.61 0.25
N GLY A 122 7.81 -1.97 1.44
CA GLY A 122 6.66 -1.29 2.05
C GLY A 122 6.87 0.21 2.30
N ASN A 123 8.11 0.67 2.43
CA ASN A 123 8.44 2.09 2.62
C ASN A 123 8.19 2.93 1.35
N SER A 124 8.01 2.28 0.21
CA SER A 124 7.69 2.91 -1.07
C SER A 124 6.18 2.97 -1.35
N ILE A 125 5.36 2.45 -0.47
CA ILE A 125 3.91 2.43 -0.65
C ILE A 125 3.30 3.72 -0.12
N GLY A 126 2.47 4.34 -0.97
CA GLY A 126 1.57 5.42 -0.61
C GLY A 126 0.12 5.01 -0.79
N VAL A 127 -0.77 5.56 0.03
CA VAL A 127 -2.22 5.43 -0.11
C VAL A 127 -2.83 6.81 -0.18
N SER A 128 -3.63 7.08 -1.21
CA SER A 128 -4.37 8.33 -1.36
C SER A 128 -5.86 8.06 -1.31
N ILE A 129 -6.57 8.78 -0.44
CA ILE A 129 -8.02 8.71 -0.30
C ILE A 129 -8.62 10.00 -0.86
N CYS A 130 -9.65 9.88 -1.70
CA CYS A 130 -10.50 10.98 -2.15
C CYS A 130 -11.92 10.71 -1.64
N ALA A 131 -12.38 11.50 -0.67
CA ALA A 131 -13.58 11.18 0.08
C ALA A 131 -14.79 12.07 -0.25
N THR A 132 -14.64 13.08 -1.11
CA THR A 132 -15.73 13.98 -1.50
C THR A 132 -15.60 14.44 -2.95
N ALA A 133 -16.69 14.94 -3.53
CA ALA A 133 -16.65 15.58 -4.85
C ALA A 133 -15.71 16.80 -4.86
N ASP A 134 -15.70 17.59 -3.79
CA ASP A 134 -14.79 18.73 -3.64
C ASP A 134 -13.32 18.30 -3.50
N ALA A 135 -13.07 17.10 -2.94
CA ALA A 135 -11.75 16.51 -2.91
C ALA A 135 -11.29 16.06 -4.29
N PHE A 136 -12.20 15.60 -5.12
CA PHE A 136 -11.93 15.18 -6.49
C PHE A 136 -11.61 16.37 -7.41
N GLU A 137 -12.50 17.37 -7.45
CA GLU A 137 -12.30 18.61 -8.20
C GLU A 137 -12.95 19.80 -7.47
N LYS A 138 -12.21 20.89 -7.34
CA LYS A 138 -12.73 22.13 -6.78
C LYS A 138 -12.11 23.35 -7.44
N THR A 139 -12.96 24.38 -7.67
CA THR A 139 -12.51 25.70 -8.12
C THR A 139 -12.58 26.69 -6.95
N TYR A 140 -11.46 27.29 -6.62
CA TYR A 140 -11.35 28.41 -5.70
C TYR A 140 -11.46 29.69 -6.51
N SER A 141 -12.56 30.42 -6.37
CA SER A 141 -12.85 31.64 -7.15
C SER A 141 -12.81 32.92 -6.33
N SER A 142 -12.68 32.78 -5.00
CA SER A 142 -12.56 33.93 -4.09
C SER A 142 -12.07 33.47 -2.72
N GLY A 143 -11.43 34.36 -1.98
CA GLY A 143 -10.93 34.05 -0.63
C GLY A 143 -9.68 33.16 -0.63
N ALA A 144 -9.54 32.28 0.36
CA ALA A 144 -8.38 31.40 0.45
C ALA A 144 -8.28 30.45 -0.74
N GLY A 145 -7.07 30.32 -1.29
CA GLY A 145 -6.76 29.40 -2.37
C GLY A 145 -6.78 29.99 -3.77
N VAL A 146 -7.21 31.25 -3.98
CA VAL A 146 -6.99 31.95 -5.27
C VAL A 146 -5.55 32.43 -5.37
N VAL A 147 -5.09 32.76 -6.56
CA VAL A 147 -3.75 33.35 -6.79
C VAL A 147 -3.58 34.63 -5.97
N ASP A 148 -2.46 34.77 -5.28
CA ASP A 148 -2.06 35.96 -4.51
C ASP A 148 -0.91 36.70 -5.20
N GLY A 149 -1.21 37.92 -5.68
CA GLY A 149 -0.33 38.68 -6.53
C GLY A 149 -0.29 38.20 -7.99
N ALA A 150 0.22 39.06 -8.86
CA ALA A 150 0.42 38.68 -10.26
C ALA A 150 1.69 37.87 -10.45
N HIS A 151 1.62 36.88 -11.31
CA HIS A 151 2.75 36.04 -11.70
C HIS A 151 3.00 36.09 -13.19
N THR A 152 4.25 35.92 -13.61
CA THR A 152 4.66 36.03 -15.01
C THR A 152 4.95 34.64 -15.63
N ALA A 153 4.86 34.59 -16.95
CA ALA A 153 5.25 33.41 -17.70
C ALA A 153 6.67 32.97 -17.33
N GLY A 154 6.85 31.69 -17.05
CA GLY A 154 8.11 31.08 -16.59
C GLY A 154 8.22 30.91 -15.07
N ASP A 155 7.35 31.54 -14.27
CA ASP A 155 7.35 31.35 -12.82
C ASP A 155 7.06 29.89 -12.46
N THR A 156 7.88 29.31 -11.60
CA THR A 156 7.74 27.93 -11.11
C THR A 156 7.11 27.87 -9.72
N THR A 157 6.87 29.03 -9.12
CA THR A 157 6.22 29.16 -7.81
C THR A 157 5.06 30.14 -7.90
N ILE A 158 3.93 29.74 -7.31
CA ILE A 158 2.69 30.54 -7.27
C ILE A 158 2.30 30.70 -5.82
N ASN A 159 2.02 31.95 -5.43
CA ASN A 159 1.43 32.24 -4.13
C ASN A 159 -0.09 32.14 -4.21
N VAL A 160 -0.71 31.63 -3.15
CA VAL A 160 -2.18 31.56 -3.03
C VAL A 160 -2.65 32.30 -1.78
N SER A 161 -3.81 32.96 -1.88
CA SER A 161 -4.34 33.82 -0.83
C SER A 161 -4.72 33.01 0.42
N ALA A 162 -4.32 33.55 1.58
CA ALA A 162 -4.75 33.06 2.87
C ALA A 162 -6.14 33.60 3.27
N SER A 163 -6.88 32.87 4.09
CA SER A 163 -8.14 33.34 4.65
C SER A 163 -7.89 34.18 5.89
N GLY A 164 -8.41 35.42 5.91
CA GLY A 164 -8.38 36.26 7.10
C GLY A 164 -6.99 36.66 7.60
N GLY A 165 -5.95 36.52 6.77
CA GLY A 165 -4.57 36.91 7.10
C GLY A 165 -3.79 35.83 7.88
N SER A 166 -4.31 34.62 7.99
CA SER A 166 -3.56 33.47 8.57
C SER A 166 -2.67 32.85 7.51
N VAL A 167 -1.37 32.98 7.67
CA VAL A 167 -0.38 32.39 6.75
C VAL A 167 -0.51 30.87 6.73
N GLY A 168 -0.57 30.30 5.54
CA GLY A 168 -0.65 28.84 5.33
C GLY A 168 -2.06 28.31 5.01
N ASP A 169 -3.12 29.06 5.25
CA ASP A 169 -4.51 28.61 5.03
C ASP A 169 -4.85 28.44 3.55
N GLY A 170 -4.29 29.28 2.67
CA GLY A 170 -4.48 29.19 1.22
C GLY A 170 -3.82 27.94 0.66
N GLY A 171 -2.58 27.73 1.02
CA GLY A 171 -1.83 26.55 0.62
C GLY A 171 -2.37 25.25 1.19
N ALA A 172 -3.01 25.25 2.35
CA ALA A 172 -3.65 24.08 2.93
C ALA A 172 -4.80 23.50 2.09
N LYS A 173 -5.30 24.25 1.11
CA LYS A 173 -6.29 23.78 0.13
C LYS A 173 -5.71 22.83 -0.93
N TYR A 174 -4.41 22.65 -0.97
CA TYR A 174 -3.67 21.91 -1.98
C TYR A 174 -2.78 20.83 -1.37
N ASN A 175 -2.57 19.75 -2.11
CA ASN A 175 -1.64 18.69 -1.74
C ASN A 175 -0.56 18.54 -2.82
N ASP A 176 0.58 18.00 -2.44
CA ASP A 176 1.63 17.64 -3.39
C ASP A 176 1.09 16.57 -4.37
N GLY A 177 1.28 16.82 -5.65
CA GLY A 177 0.76 16.02 -6.74
C GLY A 177 -0.63 16.43 -7.25
N ASP A 178 -1.37 17.32 -6.57
CA ASP A 178 -2.62 17.85 -7.12
C ASP A 178 -2.39 18.55 -8.47
N ILE A 179 -3.37 18.49 -9.34
CA ILE A 179 -3.34 19.12 -10.65
C ILE A 179 -4.11 20.43 -10.57
N VAL A 180 -3.48 21.51 -11.00
CA VAL A 180 -4.08 22.85 -10.97
C VAL A 180 -4.11 23.49 -12.35
N HIS A 181 -5.11 24.36 -12.56
CA HIS A 181 -5.29 25.15 -13.78
C HIS A 181 -5.68 26.57 -13.38
N PHE A 182 -5.01 27.56 -13.97
CA PHE A 182 -5.15 28.98 -13.64
C PHE A 182 -6.02 29.77 -14.66
N GLY A 183 -6.85 29.08 -15.44
CA GLY A 183 -7.74 29.70 -16.43
C GLY A 183 -7.06 30.12 -17.72
N GLU A 184 -5.87 29.63 -18.01
CA GLU A 184 -5.15 29.90 -19.27
C GLU A 184 -5.96 29.38 -20.48
N ALA A 185 -6.00 30.18 -21.55
CA ALA A 185 -6.86 29.93 -22.72
C ALA A 185 -6.50 28.64 -23.46
N ASP A 186 -5.25 28.18 -23.37
CA ASP A 186 -4.78 26.93 -23.97
C ASP A 186 -5.03 25.69 -23.11
N GLY A 187 -5.61 25.87 -21.91
CA GLY A 187 -5.96 24.78 -21.02
C GLY A 187 -4.77 24.11 -20.32
N THR A 188 -3.61 24.77 -20.27
CA THR A 188 -2.40 24.22 -19.62
C THR A 188 -2.67 23.88 -18.16
N GLU A 189 -2.31 22.67 -17.77
CA GLU A 189 -2.40 22.16 -16.41
C GLU A 189 -1.02 22.00 -15.81
N TYR A 190 -0.98 22.15 -14.50
CA TYR A 190 0.25 22.07 -13.71
C TYR A 190 0.08 21.08 -12.57
N GLU A 191 1.12 20.32 -12.31
CA GLU A 191 1.25 19.51 -11.10
C GLU A 191 1.87 20.35 -9.99
N ILE A 192 1.33 20.27 -8.79
CA ILE A 192 1.96 20.82 -7.59
C ILE A 192 3.06 19.85 -7.16
N VAL A 193 4.31 20.25 -7.35
CA VAL A 193 5.48 19.44 -6.98
C VAL A 193 5.71 19.44 -5.48
N SER A 194 5.52 20.60 -4.85
CA SER A 194 5.63 20.77 -3.40
C SER A 194 4.93 22.04 -2.94
N ARG A 195 4.61 22.09 -1.67
CA ARG A 195 3.98 23.21 -1.00
C ARG A 195 4.80 23.68 0.20
N SER A 196 4.94 24.99 0.38
CA SER A 196 5.53 25.61 1.57
C SER A 196 4.70 26.81 2.00
N GLY A 197 3.93 26.69 3.09
CA GLY A 197 2.95 27.68 3.47
C GLY A 197 1.93 27.91 2.35
N ASP A 198 1.79 29.16 1.91
CA ASP A 198 0.91 29.56 0.82
C ASP A 198 1.61 29.58 -0.56
N THR A 199 2.84 29.11 -0.66
CA THR A 199 3.58 29.00 -1.92
C THR A 199 3.51 27.59 -2.48
N LEU A 200 3.00 27.47 -3.71
CA LEU A 200 2.94 26.24 -4.48
C LEU A 200 4.11 26.23 -5.47
N THR A 201 4.92 25.17 -5.46
CA THR A 201 5.88 24.93 -6.53
C THR A 201 5.19 24.10 -7.60
N ILE A 202 5.14 24.60 -8.83
CA ILE A 202 4.40 23.98 -9.92
C ILE A 202 5.31 23.53 -11.06
N ARG A 203 4.79 22.61 -11.86
CA ARG A 203 5.40 22.10 -13.08
C ARG A 203 4.32 21.87 -14.13
N GLN A 204 4.57 22.22 -15.39
CA GLN A 204 3.66 21.88 -16.49
C GLN A 204 3.46 20.35 -16.57
N LEU A 205 2.21 19.92 -16.65
CA LEU A 205 1.87 18.49 -16.69
C LEU A 205 2.25 17.84 -18.02
N ASP A 206 2.20 18.60 -19.11
CA ASP A 206 2.48 18.15 -20.48
C ASP A 206 3.96 18.32 -20.91
N ASN A 207 4.81 18.85 -20.03
CA ASN A 207 6.21 19.12 -20.33
C ASN A 207 7.14 18.16 -19.56
N PRO A 208 7.76 17.16 -20.22
CA PRO A 208 8.62 16.19 -19.56
C PRO A 208 9.87 16.80 -18.90
N ASN A 209 10.29 17.99 -19.32
CA ASN A 209 11.44 18.69 -18.72
C ASN A 209 11.02 19.65 -17.60
N GLY A 210 9.75 19.65 -17.21
CA GLY A 210 9.17 20.64 -16.32
C GLY A 210 8.98 21.97 -17.04
N GLY A 211 8.54 22.98 -16.32
CA GLY A 211 8.32 24.33 -16.81
C GLY A 211 7.42 25.09 -15.86
N GLY A 212 7.65 26.37 -15.75
CA GLY A 212 6.79 27.28 -15.02
C GLY A 212 5.53 27.65 -15.82
N LEU A 213 4.86 28.70 -15.38
CA LEU A 213 3.68 29.25 -16.03
C LEU A 213 3.91 29.47 -17.53
N LYS A 214 2.93 29.14 -18.33
CA LYS A 214 2.97 29.29 -19.79
C LYS A 214 2.60 30.72 -20.22
N SER A 215 1.78 31.38 -19.43
CA SER A 215 1.35 32.76 -19.61
C SER A 215 1.29 33.49 -18.28
N ASP A 216 1.23 34.85 -18.36
CA ASP A 216 1.02 35.71 -17.18
C ASP A 216 -0.35 35.43 -16.57
N ILE A 217 -0.42 35.37 -15.24
CA ILE A 217 -1.67 35.27 -14.49
C ILE A 217 -1.81 36.45 -13.55
N ALA A 218 -3.04 36.99 -13.44
CA ALA A 218 -3.35 38.14 -12.61
C ALA A 218 -3.55 37.72 -11.14
N ASP A 219 -3.44 38.73 -10.27
CA ASP A 219 -3.90 38.64 -8.88
C ASP A 219 -5.37 38.22 -8.81
N ALA A 220 -5.74 37.48 -7.78
CA ALA A 220 -7.07 36.90 -7.53
C ALA A 220 -7.61 35.99 -8.65
N THR A 221 -6.72 35.49 -9.53
CA THR A 221 -7.11 34.46 -10.51
C THR A 221 -7.63 33.23 -9.82
N ALA A 222 -8.77 32.72 -10.31
CA ALA A 222 -9.36 31.48 -9.81
C ALA A 222 -8.46 30.27 -10.11
N VAL A 223 -8.39 29.36 -9.15
CA VAL A 223 -7.61 28.11 -9.30
C VAL A 223 -8.55 26.92 -9.30
N ARG A 224 -8.59 26.18 -10.40
CA ARG A 224 -9.24 24.87 -10.44
C ARG A 224 -8.21 23.82 -10.01
N ARG A 225 -8.51 23.12 -8.93
CA ARG A 225 -7.71 22.03 -8.41
C ARG A 225 -8.42 20.71 -8.67
N ARG A 226 -7.66 19.68 -9.07
CA ARG A 226 -8.08 18.29 -9.18
C ARG A 226 -7.18 17.37 -8.36
N TRP A 227 -7.77 16.33 -7.81
CA TRP A 227 -7.05 15.29 -7.08
C TRP A 227 -5.98 14.65 -7.98
N LYS A 228 -4.82 14.32 -7.42
CA LYS A 228 -3.67 13.71 -8.09
C LYS A 228 -4.04 12.54 -9.01
N PHE A 229 -4.98 11.70 -8.59
CA PHE A 229 -5.40 10.50 -9.31
C PHE A 229 -6.78 10.62 -9.98
N TYR A 230 -7.23 11.84 -10.27
CA TYR A 230 -8.54 12.11 -10.86
C TYR A 230 -8.80 11.37 -12.19
N ASP A 231 -7.73 11.05 -12.93
CA ASP A 231 -7.79 10.34 -14.21
C ASP A 231 -7.77 8.81 -14.09
N GLN A 232 -7.71 8.30 -12.86
CA GLN A 232 -7.74 6.85 -12.59
C GLN A 232 -9.16 6.33 -12.32
N VAL A 233 -10.13 7.23 -12.23
CA VAL A 233 -11.54 6.91 -11.95
C VAL A 233 -12.45 7.75 -12.83
N ASP A 234 -13.65 7.24 -13.12
CA ASP A 234 -14.56 7.83 -14.11
C ASP A 234 -15.30 9.08 -13.60
N ALA A 235 -15.49 9.24 -12.30
CA ALA A 235 -16.21 10.35 -11.71
C ALA A 235 -15.77 10.58 -10.25
N ALA A 236 -16.22 11.70 -9.66
CA ALA A 236 -16.06 11.99 -8.24
C ALA A 236 -16.83 10.99 -7.37
N PRO A 237 -16.37 10.71 -6.14
CA PRO A 237 -17.14 9.90 -5.20
C PRO A 237 -18.43 10.62 -4.80
N GLY A 238 -19.48 9.86 -4.57
CA GLY A 238 -20.81 10.39 -4.30
C GLY A 238 -21.57 9.55 -3.28
N THR A 239 -22.75 9.10 -3.70
CA THR A 239 -23.63 8.27 -2.88
C THR A 239 -23.86 6.93 -3.56
N SER A 240 -23.55 5.85 -2.87
CA SER A 240 -23.81 4.51 -3.38
C SER A 240 -25.33 4.24 -3.46
N THR A 241 -25.72 3.34 -4.35
CA THR A 241 -27.13 2.91 -4.43
C THR A 241 -27.61 2.28 -3.12
N TRP A 242 -26.71 1.68 -2.35
CA TRP A 242 -27.02 1.13 -1.02
C TRP A 242 -27.38 2.23 -0.03
N ALA A 243 -26.54 3.25 0.09
CA ALA A 243 -26.77 4.38 0.99
C ALA A 243 -28.02 5.18 0.56
N ASP A 244 -28.21 5.44 -0.74
CA ASP A 244 -29.39 6.13 -1.26
C ASP A 244 -30.70 5.38 -0.88
N SER A 245 -30.69 4.05 -0.94
CA SER A 245 -31.84 3.22 -0.49
C SER A 245 -32.18 3.37 0.99
N LYS A 246 -31.25 3.88 1.77
CA LYS A 246 -31.37 4.17 3.22
C LYS A 246 -31.56 5.67 3.50
N ASN A 247 -31.69 6.51 2.49
CA ASN A 247 -31.76 7.97 2.58
C ASN A 247 -30.50 8.62 3.22
N ILE A 248 -29.36 7.98 3.03
CA ILE A 248 -28.04 8.49 3.45
C ILE A 248 -27.25 8.88 2.21
N THR A 249 -26.36 9.85 2.34
CA THR A 249 -25.56 10.39 1.23
C THR A 249 -24.07 10.44 1.55
N ALA A 250 -23.27 10.55 0.49
CA ALA A 250 -21.83 10.81 0.55
C ALA A 250 -21.02 9.70 1.24
N ASP A 251 -21.44 8.45 1.09
CA ASP A 251 -20.73 7.29 1.66
C ASP A 251 -19.56 6.82 0.80
N GLU A 252 -19.53 7.17 -0.50
CA GLU A 252 -18.48 6.70 -1.39
C GLU A 252 -17.16 7.43 -1.21
N ILE A 253 -16.08 6.67 -1.36
CA ILE A 253 -14.70 7.17 -1.44
C ILE A 253 -13.94 6.47 -2.56
N HIS A 254 -12.86 7.08 -3.02
CA HIS A 254 -11.85 6.43 -3.85
C HIS A 254 -10.58 6.23 -3.04
N VAL A 255 -9.95 5.08 -3.18
CA VAL A 255 -8.66 4.78 -2.57
C VAL A 255 -7.71 4.31 -3.66
N VAL A 256 -6.53 4.93 -3.73
CA VAL A 256 -5.46 4.56 -4.67
C VAL A 256 -4.23 4.19 -3.89
N VAL A 257 -3.70 3.00 -4.15
CA VAL A 257 -2.39 2.56 -3.68
C VAL A 257 -1.37 2.86 -4.77
N PHE A 258 -0.27 3.51 -4.42
CA PHE A 258 0.72 3.95 -5.38
C PHE A 258 2.15 3.81 -4.87
N ASP A 259 3.10 3.71 -5.80
CA ASP A 259 4.54 3.61 -5.52
C ASP A 259 5.15 5.01 -5.43
N THR A 260 5.61 5.41 -4.26
CA THR A 260 6.14 6.75 -4.01
C THR A 260 7.55 6.97 -4.53
N SER A 261 8.36 5.91 -4.62
CA SER A 261 9.79 6.00 -4.96
C SER A 261 10.18 5.27 -6.25
N GLY A 262 9.29 4.46 -6.81
CA GLY A 262 9.53 3.63 -8.00
C GLY A 262 10.25 2.32 -7.70
N GLU A 263 10.38 1.91 -6.45
CA GLU A 263 11.02 0.64 -6.09
C GLU A 263 10.18 -0.58 -6.44
N ILE A 264 8.85 -0.41 -6.42
CA ILE A 264 7.91 -1.50 -6.72
C ILE A 264 7.67 -1.59 -8.23
N SER A 265 7.40 -0.45 -8.87
CA SER A 265 7.00 -0.38 -10.28
C SER A 265 8.17 -0.29 -11.25
N GLY A 266 9.38 -0.03 -10.75
CA GLY A 266 10.55 0.29 -11.58
C GLY A 266 10.50 1.68 -12.23
N SER A 267 9.43 2.44 -11.99
CA SER A 267 9.19 3.75 -12.56
C SER A 267 9.50 4.83 -11.52
N LYS A 268 10.65 5.47 -11.63
CA LYS A 268 11.00 6.63 -10.81
C LYS A 268 10.20 7.84 -11.28
N TYR A 269 9.06 8.07 -10.68
CA TYR A 269 8.34 9.31 -10.83
C TYR A 269 9.11 10.46 -10.17
N GLY A 270 9.17 11.60 -10.85
CA GLY A 270 9.81 12.80 -10.33
C GLY A 270 11.16 13.16 -10.95
N THR A 271 11.69 12.35 -11.86
CA THR A 271 12.78 12.75 -12.73
C THR A 271 12.24 13.11 -14.11
N ALA A 272 12.25 14.40 -14.44
CA ALA A 272 11.92 14.95 -15.77
C ALA A 272 10.57 14.46 -16.37
N GLY A 273 9.46 15.00 -15.89
CA GLY A 273 8.19 15.02 -16.62
C GLY A 273 7.18 13.91 -16.34
N GLY A 274 7.34 13.08 -15.32
CA GLY A 274 6.34 12.10 -14.91
C GLY A 274 5.58 12.54 -13.65
N ARG A 275 4.31 12.16 -13.53
CA ARG A 275 3.53 12.33 -12.30
C ARG A 275 4.21 11.61 -11.13
N VAL A 276 4.17 12.20 -9.95
CA VAL A 276 4.73 11.58 -8.75
C VAL A 276 3.86 10.38 -8.33
N GLY A 277 4.41 9.17 -8.40
CA GLY A 277 3.81 7.93 -7.91
C GLY A 277 3.08 7.11 -8.99
N SER A 278 3.64 5.95 -9.35
CA SER A 278 2.95 4.96 -10.17
C SER A 278 1.78 4.36 -9.42
N VAL A 279 0.62 4.28 -10.07
CA VAL A 279 -0.55 3.60 -9.52
C VAL A 279 -0.29 2.10 -9.49
N LEU A 280 -0.49 1.50 -8.33
CA LEU A 280 -0.42 0.06 -8.12
C LEU A 280 -1.82 -0.56 -8.11
N GLU A 281 -2.77 0.05 -7.39
CA GLU A 281 -4.15 -0.42 -7.27
C GLU A 281 -5.12 0.76 -7.15
N VAL A 282 -6.34 0.56 -7.66
CA VAL A 282 -7.44 1.53 -7.58
C VAL A 282 -8.67 0.85 -7.01
N PHE A 283 -9.21 1.40 -5.94
CA PHE A 283 -10.48 1.00 -5.32
C PHE A 283 -11.45 2.18 -5.47
N ALA A 284 -12.21 2.17 -6.57
CA ALA A 284 -13.13 3.23 -6.90
C ALA A 284 -14.52 2.97 -6.37
N PHE A 285 -15.23 4.02 -5.92
CA PHE A 285 -16.61 3.97 -5.45
C PHE A 285 -16.88 2.95 -4.34
N VAL A 286 -15.89 2.77 -3.45
CA VAL A 286 -16.05 1.94 -2.25
C VAL A 286 -16.73 2.75 -1.16
N SER A 287 -17.55 2.09 -0.33
CA SER A 287 -18.38 2.74 0.67
C SER A 287 -17.73 2.78 2.05
N GLN A 288 -17.96 3.85 2.79
CA GLN A 288 -17.62 3.93 4.23
C GLN A 288 -18.61 3.16 5.10
N ALA A 289 -19.80 2.79 4.59
CA ALA A 289 -20.80 2.03 5.34
C ALA A 289 -20.40 0.55 5.39
N PHE A 290 -20.31 -0.01 6.61
CA PHE A 290 -19.85 -1.40 6.78
C PHE A 290 -20.84 -2.43 6.24
N ASP A 291 -22.11 -2.08 6.14
CA ASP A 291 -23.17 -2.93 5.60
C ASP A 291 -23.41 -2.73 4.09
N ALA A 292 -22.63 -1.85 3.46
CA ALA A 292 -22.78 -1.54 2.03
C ALA A 292 -22.56 -2.76 1.14
N LYS A 293 -23.43 -2.86 0.14
CA LYS A 293 -23.39 -3.93 -0.87
C LYS A 293 -23.37 -3.38 -2.28
N THR A 294 -22.65 -4.08 -3.15
CA THR A 294 -22.74 -3.87 -4.58
C THR A 294 -24.10 -4.33 -5.11
N PRO A 295 -24.54 -3.91 -6.32
CA PRO A 295 -25.76 -4.41 -6.94
C PRO A 295 -25.83 -5.93 -7.07
N GLN A 296 -24.69 -6.62 -7.11
CA GLN A 296 -24.56 -8.08 -7.18
C GLN A 296 -24.60 -8.75 -5.80
N GLY A 297 -24.72 -7.99 -4.70
CA GLY A 297 -24.83 -8.48 -3.35
C GLY A 297 -23.51 -8.71 -2.60
N GLY A 298 -22.36 -8.48 -3.24
CA GLY A 298 -21.05 -8.51 -2.58
C GLY A 298 -20.85 -7.29 -1.65
N THR A 299 -19.89 -7.38 -0.72
CA THR A 299 -19.53 -6.23 0.13
C THR A 299 -18.98 -5.08 -0.73
N ASN A 300 -19.39 -3.85 -0.41
CA ASN A 300 -18.80 -2.63 -0.93
C ASN A 300 -18.11 -1.80 0.17
N TYR A 301 -18.04 -2.34 1.39
CA TYR A 301 -17.34 -1.69 2.50
C TYR A 301 -15.83 -1.60 2.20
N TYR A 302 -15.28 -0.40 2.20
CA TYR A 302 -13.91 -0.16 1.73
C TYR A 302 -12.86 -0.98 2.49
N VAL A 303 -13.06 -1.21 3.79
CA VAL A 303 -12.15 -2.03 4.61
C VAL A 303 -12.09 -3.47 4.08
N ASN A 304 -13.25 -4.09 3.85
CA ASN A 304 -13.33 -5.45 3.34
C ASN A 304 -12.84 -5.55 1.90
N VAL A 305 -13.20 -4.57 1.06
CA VAL A 305 -12.75 -4.53 -0.35
C VAL A 305 -11.24 -4.42 -0.43
N MET A 306 -10.63 -3.58 0.39
CA MET A 306 -9.17 -3.44 0.44
C MET A 306 -8.47 -4.65 1.03
N ASN A 307 -8.91 -5.15 2.17
CA ASN A 307 -8.29 -6.30 2.83
C ASN A 307 -8.32 -7.56 1.96
N ASN A 308 -9.42 -7.77 1.22
CA ASN A 308 -9.57 -8.93 0.33
C ASN A 308 -8.93 -8.72 -1.05
N GLY A 309 -8.79 -7.46 -1.50
CA GLY A 309 -8.38 -7.14 -2.87
C GLY A 309 -6.98 -6.60 -3.02
N SER A 310 -6.43 -5.94 -2.01
CA SER A 310 -5.09 -5.35 -2.10
C SER A 310 -4.00 -6.41 -1.97
N GLY A 311 -3.00 -6.38 -2.85
CA GLY A 311 -1.76 -7.12 -2.72
C GLY A 311 -0.67 -6.36 -1.95
N TYR A 312 -0.91 -5.11 -1.55
CA TYR A 312 0.11 -4.23 -1.00
C TYR A 312 -0.14 -3.77 0.43
N VAL A 313 -1.41 -3.56 0.82
CA VAL A 313 -1.73 -3.00 2.13
C VAL A 313 -2.84 -3.76 2.85
N PHE A 314 -2.79 -3.70 4.18
CA PHE A 314 -3.90 -4.00 5.07
C PHE A 314 -4.42 -2.70 5.69
N TRP A 315 -5.71 -2.63 5.92
CA TRP A 315 -6.34 -1.57 6.69
C TRP A 315 -6.08 -1.79 8.19
N THR A 316 -5.89 -0.70 8.95
CA THR A 316 -5.65 -0.78 10.40
C THR A 316 -6.53 0.12 11.23
N LYS A 317 -6.97 1.24 10.69
CA LYS A 317 -7.99 2.11 11.32
C LYS A 317 -8.62 3.05 10.29
N HIS A 318 -9.74 3.65 10.65
CA HIS A 318 -10.32 4.74 9.88
C HIS A 318 -9.49 6.02 10.02
N HIS A 319 -9.43 6.80 8.96
CA HIS A 319 -8.85 8.13 9.04
C HIS A 319 -9.79 9.04 9.85
N THR A 320 -9.22 9.88 10.71
CA THR A 320 -9.99 10.76 11.62
C THR A 320 -10.98 11.67 10.92
N ASP A 321 -10.68 12.07 9.68
CA ASP A 321 -11.54 12.96 8.90
C ASP A 321 -12.67 12.24 8.15
N LEU A 322 -12.64 10.90 8.09
CA LEU A 322 -13.67 10.06 7.46
C LEU A 322 -14.71 9.54 8.46
N THR A 323 -14.63 9.95 9.72
CA THR A 323 -15.53 9.50 10.78
C THR A 323 -16.24 10.69 11.39
N GLU A 324 -17.39 10.45 12.01
CA GLU A 324 -18.03 11.45 12.84
C GLU A 324 -17.10 11.84 13.99
N ALA A 325 -17.03 13.11 14.27
CA ALA A 325 -16.20 13.76 15.28
C ALA A 325 -15.50 12.82 16.29
N GLY A 326 -14.28 12.41 15.97
CA GLY A 326 -13.35 11.81 16.95
C GLY A 326 -13.39 10.30 17.09
N ASP A 327 -14.29 9.57 16.45
CA ASP A 327 -14.31 8.11 16.53
C ASP A 327 -13.67 7.45 15.31
N THR A 328 -12.46 6.94 15.51
CA THR A 328 -11.66 6.26 14.48
C THR A 328 -11.80 4.74 14.51
N SER A 329 -12.57 4.21 15.46
CA SER A 329 -12.69 2.78 15.74
C SER A 329 -14.04 2.18 15.41
N THR A 330 -15.09 3.01 15.21
CA THR A 330 -16.46 2.53 15.07
C THR A 330 -16.86 2.33 13.62
N GLN A 331 -17.34 1.14 13.31
CA GLN A 331 -18.03 0.85 12.04
C GLN A 331 -19.41 1.50 12.04
N ARG A 332 -19.87 1.90 10.85
CA ARG A 332 -21.18 2.53 10.69
C ARG A 332 -21.98 1.91 9.56
N ALA A 333 -23.22 1.55 9.89
CA ALA A 333 -24.20 1.16 8.89
C ALA A 333 -24.72 2.38 8.10
N ALA A 334 -25.23 2.16 6.91
CA ALA A 334 -25.76 3.22 6.08
C ALA A 334 -26.99 3.90 6.69
N ASP A 335 -27.79 3.18 7.48
CA ASP A 335 -29.01 3.72 8.12
C ASP A 335 -28.75 4.43 9.46
N ASP A 336 -27.56 4.23 10.04
CA ASP A 336 -27.20 4.79 11.36
C ASP A 336 -26.31 6.04 11.26
N SER A 337 -25.83 6.40 10.08
CA SER A 337 -24.70 7.31 9.96
C SER A 337 -24.90 8.40 8.91
N THR A 338 -24.46 9.59 9.24
CA THR A 338 -24.17 10.62 8.25
C THR A 338 -22.67 10.57 7.93
N PHE A 339 -22.33 10.26 6.68
CA PHE A 339 -20.94 10.26 6.23
C PHE A 339 -20.54 11.69 5.91
N THR A 340 -19.74 12.28 6.79
CA THR A 340 -19.20 13.63 6.61
C THR A 340 -17.70 13.59 6.68
N VAL A 341 -17.06 14.41 5.87
CA VAL A 341 -15.63 14.64 5.98
C VAL A 341 -15.42 15.84 6.88
N THR A 342 -14.72 15.64 7.99
CA THR A 342 -14.29 16.70 8.90
C THR A 342 -12.89 17.17 8.51
N GLY A 343 -12.56 18.41 8.75
CA GLY A 343 -11.26 18.94 8.36
C GLY A 343 -11.40 19.91 7.18
N ALA A 344 -11.30 21.19 7.50
CA ALA A 344 -11.64 22.29 6.59
C ALA A 344 -10.63 22.50 5.45
N ASP A 345 -9.43 21.94 5.54
CA ASP A 345 -8.31 22.48 4.77
C ASP A 345 -8.05 21.76 3.45
N ASN A 346 -8.25 20.45 3.36
CA ASN A 346 -8.02 19.69 2.13
C ASN A 346 -9.23 18.87 1.65
N LEU A 347 -10.40 19.20 2.10
CA LEU A 347 -11.70 18.78 1.56
C LEU A 347 -11.89 17.25 1.44
N GLY A 348 -11.11 16.45 2.19
CA GLY A 348 -11.23 14.98 2.16
C GLY A 348 -10.24 14.26 1.25
N VAL A 349 -9.18 14.94 0.79
CA VAL A 349 -8.01 14.24 0.24
C VAL A 349 -7.07 13.87 1.37
N LYS A 350 -6.68 12.60 1.45
CA LYS A 350 -5.64 12.12 2.36
C LYS A 350 -4.54 11.43 1.58
N GLN A 351 -3.31 11.80 1.89
CA GLN A 351 -2.13 11.13 1.34
C GLN A 351 -1.32 10.57 2.51
N ILE A 352 -1.18 9.26 2.51
CA ILE A 352 -0.52 8.49 3.56
C ILE A 352 0.69 7.82 2.91
N THR A 353 1.87 7.98 3.49
CA THR A 353 3.08 7.25 3.07
C THR A 353 3.48 6.31 4.17
N LEU A 354 3.69 5.05 3.83
CA LEU A 354 4.12 4.05 4.79
C LEU A 354 5.64 4.15 5.03
N GLY A 355 6.07 3.74 6.21
CA GLY A 355 7.50 3.76 6.56
C GLY A 355 7.82 2.84 7.74
N GLY A 356 9.11 2.73 8.08
CA GLY A 356 9.59 1.89 9.17
C GLY A 356 9.64 0.39 8.85
N GLY A 357 9.33 -0.01 7.62
CA GLY A 357 9.46 -1.39 7.16
C GLY A 357 10.91 -1.86 7.10
N SER A 358 11.14 -3.12 7.47
CA SER A 358 12.47 -3.74 7.53
C SER A 358 12.41 -5.22 7.18
N GLY A 359 13.38 -5.67 6.39
CA GLY A 359 13.57 -7.09 6.04
C GLY A 359 14.33 -7.92 7.06
N GLY A 360 14.66 -7.33 8.23
CA GLY A 360 15.50 -7.91 9.26
C GLY A 360 16.80 -7.13 9.46
N THR A 361 17.52 -7.42 10.53
CA THR A 361 18.76 -6.71 10.91
C THR A 361 20.03 -7.39 10.39
N ALA A 362 19.90 -8.60 9.82
CA ALA A 362 21.03 -9.36 9.31
C ALA A 362 20.88 -9.65 7.80
N ASP A 363 22.02 -9.81 7.12
CA ASP A 363 22.06 -10.15 5.68
C ASP A 363 21.62 -11.59 5.42
N ALA A 364 21.79 -12.49 6.38
CA ALA A 364 21.36 -13.89 6.30
C ALA A 364 20.67 -14.34 7.59
N PRO A 365 19.71 -15.31 7.51
CA PRO A 365 19.09 -15.89 8.68
C PRO A 365 20.10 -16.65 9.54
N THR A 366 19.87 -16.68 10.83
CA THR A 366 20.59 -17.56 11.75
C THR A 366 20.15 -19.02 11.55
N VAL A 367 20.95 -19.98 12.08
CA VAL A 367 20.58 -21.39 12.06
C VAL A 367 19.22 -21.66 12.70
N GLY A 368 18.93 -20.98 13.83
CA GLY A 368 17.65 -21.14 14.54
C GLY A 368 16.45 -20.59 13.76
N GLU A 369 16.62 -19.45 13.05
CA GLU A 369 15.58 -18.89 12.19
C GLU A 369 15.30 -19.81 10.99
N LEU A 370 16.35 -20.38 10.37
CA LEU A 370 16.19 -21.38 9.30
C LEU A 370 15.54 -22.65 9.82
N ASP A 371 15.99 -23.17 10.95
CA ASP A 371 15.39 -24.37 11.56
C ASP A 371 13.89 -24.16 11.80
N THR A 372 13.53 -23.05 12.41
CA THR A 372 12.11 -22.68 12.61
C THR A 372 11.34 -22.63 11.29
N ALA A 373 11.93 -22.08 10.23
CA ALA A 373 11.29 -22.01 8.92
C ALA A 373 11.12 -23.40 8.27
N TYR A 374 12.11 -24.29 8.39
CA TYR A 374 12.01 -25.66 7.88
C TYR A 374 11.02 -26.53 8.68
N GLN A 375 10.79 -26.23 9.97
CA GLN A 375 9.79 -26.94 10.79
C GLN A 375 8.35 -26.76 10.28
N PHE A 376 8.05 -25.75 9.48
CA PHE A 376 6.76 -25.66 8.79
C PHE A 376 6.52 -26.80 7.80
N PHE A 377 7.56 -27.50 7.39
CA PHE A 377 7.46 -28.71 6.56
C PHE A 377 7.40 -30.00 7.37
N ALA A 378 7.47 -29.98 8.70
CA ALA A 378 7.64 -31.20 9.51
C ALA A 378 6.42 -32.14 9.50
N ASP A 379 5.20 -31.60 9.40
CA ASP A 379 3.98 -32.38 9.42
C ASP A 379 3.66 -32.97 8.03
N SER A 380 3.91 -34.25 7.84
CA SER A 380 3.62 -34.96 6.60
C SER A 380 2.13 -35.20 6.33
N ALA A 381 1.26 -34.98 7.31
CA ALA A 381 -0.19 -35.11 7.13
C ALA A 381 -0.82 -33.85 6.50
N THR A 382 -0.22 -32.69 6.71
CA THR A 382 -0.74 -31.41 6.22
C THR A 382 0.07 -30.84 5.06
N VAL A 383 1.37 -31.14 4.97
CA VAL A 383 2.26 -30.60 3.93
C VAL A 383 2.85 -31.73 3.10
N ASP A 384 2.38 -31.87 1.87
CA ASP A 384 2.89 -32.86 0.91
C ASP A 384 4.14 -32.29 0.19
N ILE A 385 5.29 -32.99 0.38
CA ILE A 385 6.59 -32.67 -0.24
C ILE A 385 7.39 -33.98 -0.49
N ASN A 386 8.20 -33.99 -1.55
CA ASN A 386 9.07 -35.12 -1.87
C ASN A 386 10.56 -34.75 -1.83
N LEU A 387 10.88 -33.48 -2.06
CA LEU A 387 12.23 -32.96 -2.13
C LEU A 387 12.37 -31.79 -1.17
N VAL A 388 13.39 -31.79 -0.34
CA VAL A 388 13.74 -30.66 0.53
C VAL A 388 15.10 -30.13 0.10
N MET A 389 15.12 -28.88 -0.35
CA MET A 389 16.33 -28.17 -0.78
C MET A 389 16.84 -27.33 0.39
N ALA A 390 18.11 -27.47 0.76
CA ALA A 390 18.68 -26.79 1.92
C ALA A 390 18.83 -25.27 1.75
N GLY A 391 18.85 -24.76 0.50
CA GLY A 391 19.02 -23.33 0.25
C GLY A 391 20.39 -22.80 0.64
N SER A 392 20.49 -21.51 0.97
CA SER A 392 21.73 -20.91 1.38
C SER A 392 22.15 -21.28 2.79
N SER A 393 23.46 -21.30 3.02
CA SER A 393 24.01 -21.49 4.36
C SER A 393 23.68 -20.27 5.25
N PRO A 394 23.39 -20.49 6.55
CA PRO A 394 23.26 -19.38 7.47
C PRO A 394 24.57 -18.62 7.64
N ALA A 395 24.47 -17.39 8.17
CA ALA A 395 25.64 -16.54 8.38
C ALA A 395 26.77 -17.24 9.16
N SER A 396 27.94 -17.16 8.62
CA SER A 396 29.29 -17.42 9.14
C SER A 396 29.69 -18.80 9.67
N THR A 397 28.91 -19.55 10.43
CA THR A 397 29.42 -20.82 11.05
C THR A 397 28.38 -21.92 11.19
N GLY A 398 27.17 -21.70 10.80
CA GLY A 398 26.04 -22.60 11.04
C GLY A 398 25.74 -23.64 9.96
N GLY A 399 26.48 -23.68 8.86
CA GLY A 399 26.14 -24.49 7.68
C GLY A 399 26.05 -26.01 8.00
N ALA A 400 26.99 -26.56 8.77
CA ALA A 400 26.93 -27.94 9.16
C ALA A 400 25.72 -28.26 10.06
N THR A 401 25.39 -27.40 10.99
CA THR A 401 24.20 -27.55 11.85
C THR A 401 22.92 -27.43 11.04
N HIS A 402 22.85 -26.47 10.12
CA HIS A 402 21.71 -26.33 9.22
C HIS A 402 21.51 -27.60 8.36
N ALA A 403 22.57 -28.11 7.76
CA ALA A 403 22.50 -29.35 7.00
C ALA A 403 22.02 -30.54 7.86
N THR A 404 22.48 -30.64 9.13
CA THR A 404 22.00 -31.64 10.07
C THR A 404 20.50 -31.46 10.36
N ASN A 405 20.02 -30.25 10.63
CA ASN A 405 18.61 -30.00 10.89
C ASN A 405 17.72 -30.38 9.69
N VAL A 406 18.16 -30.12 8.47
CA VAL A 406 17.44 -30.54 7.25
C VAL A 406 17.43 -32.07 7.10
N ILE A 407 18.54 -32.76 7.42
CA ILE A 407 18.62 -34.21 7.42
C ILE A 407 17.68 -34.81 8.48
N ASP A 408 17.69 -34.27 9.69
CA ASP A 408 16.84 -34.73 10.80
C ASP A 408 15.35 -34.54 10.46
N LEU A 409 14.98 -33.46 9.81
CA LEU A 409 13.63 -33.23 9.29
C LEU A 409 13.20 -34.34 8.31
N VAL A 410 14.03 -34.61 7.32
CA VAL A 410 13.75 -35.64 6.30
C VAL A 410 13.72 -37.03 6.92
N GLU A 411 14.63 -37.32 7.87
CA GLU A 411 14.65 -38.60 8.59
C GLU A 411 13.39 -38.78 9.45
N ALA A 412 12.90 -37.73 10.09
CA ALA A 412 11.66 -37.78 10.85
C ALA A 412 10.43 -38.01 9.96
N ARG A 413 10.37 -37.33 8.81
CA ARG A 413 9.25 -37.47 7.85
C ARG A 413 9.19 -38.79 7.13
N LYS A 414 10.32 -39.32 6.63
CA LYS A 414 10.46 -40.59 5.88
C LYS A 414 9.75 -40.63 4.51
N ASP A 415 9.20 -39.54 4.02
CA ASP A 415 8.46 -39.44 2.77
C ASP A 415 9.13 -38.48 1.74
N CYS A 416 10.29 -37.94 2.07
CA CYS A 416 11.02 -36.99 1.25
C CYS A 416 12.54 -37.20 1.31
N ILE A 417 13.28 -36.52 0.44
CA ILE A 417 14.74 -36.59 0.31
C ILE A 417 15.32 -35.18 0.42
N ALA A 418 16.44 -35.00 1.14
CA ALA A 418 17.17 -33.72 1.21
C ALA A 418 18.22 -33.56 0.11
N PHE A 419 18.46 -32.37 -0.36
CA PHE A 419 19.47 -31.97 -1.33
C PHE A 419 20.22 -30.73 -0.85
#